data_24037284bd72a083cfb879539c4eddd9
#
_entry.id   24037284bd72a083cfb879539c4eddd9
#
_cell.length_a   1.000
_cell.length_b   1.000
_cell.length_c   1.000
_cell.angle_alpha   90.00
_cell.angle_beta   90.00
_cell.angle_gamma   90.00
#
_symmetry.space_group_name_H-M   'P 1'
#
loop_
_entity.id
_entity.type
_entity.pdbx_description
1 polymer ?
#
loop_
_entity_poly.entity_id
_entity_poly.type
_entity_poly.pdbx_seq_one_letter_code
_entity_poly.pdbx_strand_id
1 'polypeptide(L)'
;MDIHNIRQLLRTKTIYDLPLRVTFYARVSSESDEQLNSLGNQIGYYEDFIKKNPAWTFVPGYIDEGISGASTRHREDFNRMVEDAAAGKFDFVITKEISRFARNTLDSIQFTRQLLSSGVGVFFQNDNINTLDEDAELRLSIMSSIAQDELRKLSSRVKFGHQQAIKQSVVLGNSRIFGYTKDDGRLVIDETQAPMVRELFTLYATGAYSMKQIENLFWEKGYRNLNGKKIAHTTISNMIS
;
A
#
# COMPACT_ATOMS: atom_id res chain seq x y z
N MET A 1 10.57 -23.09 19.58
CA MET A 1 11.59 -22.78 20.65
C MET A 1 11.34 -21.34 21.08
N ASP A 2 11.55 -20.95 22.38
CA ASP A 2 11.38 -19.55 22.79
C ASP A 2 12.52 -18.68 22.22
N ILE A 3 12.18 -17.48 21.71
CA ILE A 3 13.15 -16.56 21.08
C ILE A 3 14.27 -16.11 22.04
N HIS A 4 13.96 -16.01 23.34
CA HIS A 4 14.95 -15.69 24.35
C HIS A 4 16.02 -16.80 24.48
N ASN A 5 15.58 -18.06 24.47
CA ASN A 5 16.48 -19.21 24.48
C ASN A 5 17.32 -19.28 23.19
N ILE A 6 16.72 -18.97 22.02
CA ILE A 6 17.46 -18.93 20.77
C ILE A 6 18.56 -17.87 20.84
N ARG A 7 18.27 -16.65 21.29
CA ARG A 7 19.26 -15.56 21.42
C ARG A 7 20.37 -15.89 22.43
N GLN A 8 20.08 -16.60 23.50
CA GLN A 8 21.12 -17.10 24.40
C GLN A 8 22.06 -18.09 23.74
N LEU A 9 21.51 -19.02 22.95
CA LEU A 9 22.31 -20.01 22.23
C LEU A 9 23.15 -19.36 21.13
N LEU A 10 22.67 -18.30 20.48
CA LEU A 10 23.41 -17.56 19.44
C LEU A 10 24.65 -16.83 19.96
N ARG A 11 24.84 -16.69 21.29
CA ARG A 11 26.09 -16.17 21.86
C ARG A 11 27.28 -17.11 21.67
N THR A 12 27.02 -18.40 21.51
CA THR A 12 28.07 -19.43 21.41
C THR A 12 27.94 -20.28 20.15
N LYS A 13 26.82 -20.20 19.44
CA LYS A 13 26.49 -20.99 18.24
C LYS A 13 26.03 -20.08 17.13
N THR A 14 26.06 -20.56 15.91
CA THR A 14 25.44 -19.89 14.77
C THR A 14 23.98 -20.33 14.60
N ILE A 15 23.18 -19.58 13.86
CA ILE A 15 21.81 -19.95 13.51
C ILE A 15 21.74 -21.34 12.81
N TYR A 16 22.81 -21.69 12.10
CA TYR A 16 22.93 -22.94 11.36
C TYR A 16 23.14 -24.17 12.26
N ASP A 17 23.54 -23.97 13.52
CA ASP A 17 23.78 -25.03 14.49
C ASP A 17 22.55 -25.34 15.35
N LEU A 18 21.48 -24.56 15.21
CA LEU A 18 20.28 -24.68 16.04
C LEU A 18 19.23 -25.57 15.37
N PRO A 19 18.57 -26.49 16.13
CA PRO A 19 17.53 -27.36 15.61
C PRO A 19 16.21 -26.59 15.42
N LEU A 20 16.11 -25.88 14.31
CA LEU A 20 14.98 -24.99 14.00
C LEU A 20 14.08 -25.62 12.93
N ARG A 21 12.78 -25.38 13.05
CA ARG A 21 11.82 -25.59 11.95
C ARG A 21 11.86 -24.34 11.07
N VAL A 22 12.31 -24.53 9.83
CA VAL A 22 12.61 -23.41 8.92
C VAL A 22 11.70 -23.48 7.71
N THR A 23 11.10 -22.34 7.38
CA THR A 23 10.31 -22.15 6.18
C THR A 23 10.87 -20.97 5.37
N PHE A 24 10.27 -20.71 4.20
CA PHE A 24 10.59 -19.52 3.41
C PHE A 24 9.33 -18.80 2.95
N TYR A 25 9.49 -17.52 2.65
CA TYR A 25 8.48 -16.73 1.96
C TYR A 25 9.03 -16.17 0.66
N ALA A 26 8.33 -16.43 -0.44
CA ALA A 26 8.68 -15.91 -1.77
C ALA A 26 7.49 -15.13 -2.36
N ARG A 27 7.83 -14.01 -3.04
CA ARG A 27 6.88 -13.21 -3.81
C ARG A 27 7.45 -12.88 -5.18
N VAL A 28 6.72 -13.19 -6.23
CA VAL A 28 7.10 -12.88 -7.61
C VAL A 28 6.00 -12.07 -8.29
N SER A 29 6.39 -11.25 -9.28
CA SER A 29 5.46 -10.60 -10.19
C SER A 29 5.12 -11.57 -11.32
N SER A 30 3.84 -11.69 -11.71
CA SER A 30 3.34 -12.66 -12.71
C SER A 30 3.30 -12.11 -14.14
N GLU A 31 4.13 -11.11 -14.49
CA GLU A 31 3.98 -10.39 -15.77
C GLU A 31 4.63 -11.06 -16.99
N SER A 32 5.39 -12.14 -16.82
CA SER A 32 5.99 -12.88 -17.95
C SER A 32 6.33 -14.33 -17.61
N ASP A 33 6.40 -15.19 -18.65
CA ASP A 33 6.84 -16.59 -18.54
C ASP A 33 8.26 -16.73 -17.97
N GLU A 34 9.14 -15.75 -18.20
CA GLU A 34 10.48 -15.67 -17.59
C GLU A 34 10.42 -15.53 -16.08
N GLN A 35 9.38 -14.86 -15.55
CA GLN A 35 9.20 -14.68 -14.11
C GLN A 35 8.62 -15.92 -13.43
N LEU A 36 7.80 -16.72 -14.13
CA LEU A 36 7.35 -18.03 -13.66
C LEU A 36 8.51 -19.03 -13.57
N ASN A 37 9.40 -19.04 -14.55
CA ASN A 37 10.65 -19.82 -14.49
C ASN A 37 11.56 -19.35 -13.33
N SER A 38 11.60 -18.05 -13.06
CA SER A 38 12.31 -17.47 -11.93
C SER A 38 11.71 -17.88 -10.58
N LEU A 39 10.38 -18.07 -10.50
CA LEU A 39 9.71 -18.56 -9.29
C LEU A 39 10.11 -19.99 -8.95
N GLY A 40 10.03 -20.91 -9.93
CA GLY A 40 10.47 -22.30 -9.74
C GLY A 40 11.92 -22.38 -9.26
N ASN A 41 12.80 -21.57 -9.84
CA ASN A 41 14.20 -21.49 -9.42
C ASN A 41 14.37 -20.93 -8.00
N GLN A 42 13.56 -19.94 -7.59
CA GLN A 42 13.59 -19.41 -6.22
C GLN A 42 13.10 -20.43 -5.21
N ILE A 43 12.01 -21.12 -5.49
CA ILE A 43 11.48 -22.17 -4.62
C ILE A 43 12.53 -23.27 -4.44
N GLY A 44 13.06 -23.82 -5.54
CA GLY A 44 14.10 -24.84 -5.50
C GLY A 44 15.33 -24.39 -4.72
N TYR A 45 15.76 -23.14 -4.91
CA TYR A 45 16.87 -22.56 -4.16
C TYR A 45 16.61 -22.56 -2.65
N TYR A 46 15.44 -22.08 -2.19
CA TYR A 46 15.14 -22.05 -0.76
C TYR A 46 14.97 -23.43 -0.15
N GLU A 47 14.31 -24.35 -0.85
CA GLU A 47 14.20 -25.75 -0.42
C GLU A 47 15.56 -26.40 -0.26
N ASP A 48 16.41 -26.27 -1.27
CA ASP A 48 17.76 -26.82 -1.24
C ASP A 48 18.61 -26.18 -0.13
N PHE A 49 18.51 -24.86 0.03
CA PHE A 49 19.25 -24.13 1.05
C PHE A 49 18.87 -24.61 2.46
N ILE A 50 17.58 -24.78 2.74
CA ILE A 50 17.09 -25.23 4.04
C ILE A 50 17.44 -26.72 4.25
N LYS A 51 17.15 -27.58 3.26
CA LYS A 51 17.36 -29.03 3.37
C LYS A 51 18.86 -29.43 3.44
N LYS A 52 19.77 -28.61 2.94
CA LYS A 52 21.22 -28.81 3.06
C LYS A 52 21.73 -28.67 4.50
N ASN A 53 21.01 -27.98 5.36
CA ASN A 53 21.41 -27.83 6.76
C ASN A 53 20.85 -29.01 7.59
N PRO A 54 21.69 -29.90 8.13
CA PRO A 54 21.22 -31.07 8.87
C PRO A 54 20.55 -30.74 10.22
N ALA A 55 20.80 -29.54 10.76
CA ALA A 55 20.17 -29.10 12.01
C ALA A 55 18.74 -28.57 11.78
N TRP A 56 18.37 -28.22 10.55
CA TRP A 56 17.09 -27.63 10.26
C TRP A 56 16.05 -28.68 9.85
N THR A 57 14.81 -28.47 10.30
CA THR A 57 13.64 -29.20 9.80
C THR A 57 12.92 -28.32 8.78
N PHE A 58 12.85 -28.77 7.55
CA PHE A 58 12.15 -28.06 6.49
C PHE A 58 10.64 -28.05 6.73
N VAL A 59 10.04 -26.85 6.66
CA VAL A 59 8.58 -26.63 6.63
C VAL A 59 8.23 -26.04 5.26
N PRO A 60 7.14 -26.52 4.59
CA PRO A 60 6.73 -26.00 3.29
C PRO A 60 6.66 -24.47 3.24
N GLY A 61 7.10 -23.90 2.13
CA GLY A 61 7.16 -22.44 1.95
C GLY A 61 5.79 -21.81 1.70
N TYR A 62 5.77 -20.49 1.84
CA TYR A 62 4.63 -19.62 1.53
C TYR A 62 4.97 -18.80 0.29
N ILE A 63 4.07 -18.80 -0.69
CA ILE A 63 4.36 -18.26 -2.02
C ILE A 63 3.17 -17.44 -2.49
N ASP A 64 3.37 -16.12 -2.62
CA ASP A 64 2.38 -15.25 -3.26
C ASP A 64 2.81 -14.89 -4.69
N GLU A 65 1.98 -15.21 -5.64
CA GLU A 65 2.11 -14.75 -7.01
C GLU A 65 1.60 -13.32 -7.11
N GLY A 66 2.51 -12.37 -7.40
CA GLY A 66 2.18 -10.96 -7.50
C GLY A 66 1.43 -10.65 -8.79
N ILE A 67 0.14 -10.40 -8.71
CA ILE A 67 -0.61 -9.70 -9.75
C ILE A 67 -0.22 -8.22 -9.70
N SER A 68 -0.09 -7.58 -10.88
CA SER A 68 0.32 -6.18 -11.08
C SER A 68 -0.21 -5.19 -10.04
N GLY A 69 0.55 -4.15 -9.73
CA GLY A 69 0.47 -3.20 -8.62
C GLY A 69 -0.87 -2.55 -8.26
N ALA A 70 -2.00 -2.96 -8.86
CA ALA A 70 -3.35 -2.45 -8.57
C ALA A 70 -4.22 -3.38 -7.73
N SER A 71 -3.86 -4.66 -7.56
CA SER A 71 -4.70 -5.62 -6.82
C SER A 71 -4.24 -5.82 -5.38
N THR A 72 -5.03 -5.30 -4.45
CA THR A 72 -4.80 -5.40 -3.00
C THR A 72 -5.26 -6.74 -2.41
N ARG A 73 -5.69 -7.70 -3.22
CA ARG A 73 -6.56 -8.79 -2.75
C ARG A 73 -5.90 -10.10 -2.37
N HIS A 74 -4.69 -10.43 -2.78
CA HIS A 74 -4.23 -11.81 -2.61
C HIS A 74 -2.79 -11.92 -2.09
N ARG A 75 -2.64 -11.75 -0.78
CA ARG A 75 -1.48 -12.23 -0.02
C ARG A 75 -1.93 -13.33 0.93
N GLU A 76 -2.62 -14.31 0.37
CA GLU A 76 -3.21 -15.40 1.15
C GLU A 76 -2.14 -16.21 1.87
N ASP A 77 -1.05 -16.51 1.16
CA ASP A 77 0.06 -17.26 1.73
C ASP A 77 0.85 -16.46 2.76
N PHE A 78 1.02 -15.16 2.57
CA PHE A 78 1.61 -14.31 3.60
C PHE A 78 0.77 -14.26 4.88
N ASN A 79 -0.54 -14.08 4.74
CA ASN A 79 -1.45 -14.06 5.89
C ASN A 79 -1.46 -15.40 6.61
N ARG A 80 -1.52 -16.50 5.84
CA ARG A 80 -1.39 -17.87 6.37
C ARG A 80 -0.06 -18.06 7.09
N MET A 81 1.05 -17.55 6.56
CA MET A 81 2.35 -17.59 7.24
C MET A 81 2.31 -16.91 8.60
N VAL A 82 1.69 -15.73 8.69
CA VAL A 82 1.57 -14.98 9.96
C VAL A 82 0.70 -15.73 10.97
N GLU A 83 -0.41 -16.35 10.52
CA GLU A 83 -1.29 -17.19 11.36
C GLU A 83 -0.55 -18.44 11.83
N ASP A 84 0.17 -19.11 10.95
CA ASP A 84 0.94 -20.32 11.24
C ASP A 84 2.13 -20.04 12.17
N ALA A 85 2.73 -18.84 12.08
CA ALA A 85 3.74 -18.37 13.03
C ALA A 85 3.14 -18.21 14.44
N ALA A 86 1.98 -17.59 14.55
CA ALA A 86 1.26 -17.46 15.83
C ALA A 86 0.84 -18.81 16.41
N ALA A 87 0.55 -19.79 15.56
CA ALA A 87 0.28 -21.17 15.94
C ALA A 87 1.54 -21.99 16.25
N GLY A 88 2.73 -21.41 16.12
CA GLY A 88 4.01 -22.05 16.42
C GLY A 88 4.37 -23.20 15.48
N LYS A 89 4.00 -23.14 14.18
CA LYS A 89 4.28 -24.21 13.21
C LYS A 89 5.74 -24.24 12.75
N PHE A 90 6.45 -23.13 12.83
CA PHE A 90 7.86 -22.99 12.50
C PHE A 90 8.54 -21.98 13.42
N ASP A 91 9.87 -21.93 13.38
CA ASP A 91 10.69 -21.08 14.26
C ASP A 91 11.44 -19.99 13.49
N PHE A 92 11.62 -20.17 12.17
CA PHE A 92 12.44 -19.28 11.36
C PHE A 92 11.94 -19.19 9.92
N VAL A 93 11.90 -17.98 9.37
CA VAL A 93 11.50 -17.67 7.98
C VAL A 93 12.67 -17.10 7.22
N ILE A 94 12.94 -17.61 6.03
CA ILE A 94 13.92 -17.05 5.10
C ILE A 94 13.19 -16.36 3.97
N THR A 95 13.61 -15.16 3.61
CA THR A 95 13.08 -14.40 2.48
C THR A 95 14.17 -13.61 1.79
N LYS A 96 13.94 -13.15 0.57
CA LYS A 96 14.96 -12.51 -0.24
C LYS A 96 15.40 -11.16 0.32
N GLU A 97 14.44 -10.26 0.54
CA GLU A 97 14.70 -8.89 0.94
C GLU A 97 13.47 -8.28 1.64
N ILE A 98 13.71 -7.27 2.46
CA ILE A 98 12.67 -6.61 3.24
C ILE A 98 11.62 -5.91 2.37
N SER A 99 12.03 -5.39 1.21
CA SER A 99 11.15 -4.71 0.25
C SER A 99 10.14 -5.65 -0.41
N ARG A 100 10.40 -6.96 -0.40
CA ARG A 100 9.51 -8.01 -0.93
C ARG A 100 8.60 -8.63 0.11
N PHE A 101 8.92 -8.41 1.39
CA PHE A 101 8.21 -9.02 2.50
C PHE A 101 6.83 -8.41 2.74
N ALA A 102 6.64 -7.09 2.50
CA ALA A 102 5.33 -6.44 2.53
C ALA A 102 5.15 -5.45 1.37
N ARG A 103 4.10 -4.62 1.41
CA ARG A 103 3.80 -3.62 0.37
C ARG A 103 4.79 -2.47 0.35
N ASN A 104 5.30 -2.12 1.49
CA ASN A 104 6.30 -1.10 1.70
C ASN A 104 7.21 -1.50 2.86
N THR A 105 8.31 -0.81 3.01
CA THR A 105 9.31 -1.10 4.04
C THR A 105 8.76 -0.99 5.46
N LEU A 106 7.86 -0.05 5.73
CA LEU A 106 7.28 0.12 7.08
C LEU A 106 6.39 -1.06 7.46
N ASP A 107 5.52 -1.51 6.56
CA ASP A 107 4.69 -2.69 6.78
C ASP A 107 5.58 -3.94 6.97
N SER A 108 6.66 -4.07 6.18
CA SER A 108 7.63 -5.16 6.33
C SER A 108 8.24 -5.21 7.72
N ILE A 109 8.66 -4.07 8.25
CA ILE A 109 9.24 -3.96 9.60
C ILE A 109 8.19 -4.29 10.67
N GLN A 110 6.95 -3.82 10.50
CA GLN A 110 5.85 -4.11 11.42
C GLN A 110 5.55 -5.61 11.49
N PHE A 111 5.42 -6.26 10.33
CA PHE A 111 5.21 -7.71 10.27
C PHE A 111 6.41 -8.50 10.82
N THR A 112 7.62 -8.04 10.57
CA THR A 112 8.83 -8.63 11.15
C THR A 112 8.79 -8.61 12.67
N ARG A 113 8.40 -7.48 13.29
CA ARG A 113 8.22 -7.38 14.74
C ARG A 113 7.08 -8.26 15.25
N GLN A 114 5.99 -8.38 14.48
CA GLN A 114 4.88 -9.28 14.81
C GLN A 114 5.34 -10.74 14.84
N LEU A 115 6.11 -11.19 13.83
CA LEU A 115 6.67 -12.54 13.80
C LEU A 115 7.61 -12.77 14.98
N LEU A 116 8.48 -11.80 15.28
CA LEU A 116 9.36 -11.86 16.46
C LEU A 116 8.57 -12.00 17.77
N SER A 117 7.46 -11.26 17.92
CA SER A 117 6.60 -11.37 19.11
C SER A 117 5.91 -12.74 19.22
N SER A 118 5.72 -13.42 18.10
CA SER A 118 5.23 -14.81 18.03
C SER A 118 6.35 -15.86 18.21
N GLY A 119 7.58 -15.43 18.49
CA GLY A 119 8.70 -16.35 18.69
C GLY A 119 9.39 -16.81 17.39
N VAL A 120 9.09 -16.18 16.26
CA VAL A 120 9.64 -16.53 14.94
C VAL A 120 10.65 -15.52 14.47
N GLY A 121 11.87 -15.98 14.14
CA GLY A 121 12.91 -15.15 13.51
C GLY A 121 12.71 -15.03 12.00
N VAL A 122 13.25 -13.95 11.42
CA VAL A 122 13.24 -13.71 9.97
C VAL A 122 14.64 -13.41 9.47
N PHE A 123 15.04 -14.01 8.35
CA PHE A 123 16.29 -13.72 7.67
C PHE A 123 16.05 -13.13 6.28
N PHE A 124 16.44 -11.88 6.11
CA PHE A 124 16.45 -11.18 4.83
C PHE A 124 17.82 -11.36 4.18
N GLN A 125 17.91 -12.27 3.21
CA GLN A 125 19.20 -12.70 2.65
C GLN A 125 19.96 -11.57 1.96
N ASN A 126 19.31 -10.80 1.07
CA ASN A 126 19.96 -9.71 0.34
C ASN A 126 20.35 -8.54 1.24
N ASP A 127 19.56 -8.27 2.26
CA ASP A 127 19.81 -7.19 3.22
C ASP A 127 20.79 -7.61 4.32
N ASN A 128 21.12 -8.92 4.39
CA ASN A 128 21.92 -9.54 5.44
C ASN A 128 21.44 -9.17 6.83
N ILE A 129 20.13 -9.24 7.05
CA ILE A 129 19.49 -8.95 8.33
C ILE A 129 18.87 -10.24 8.88
N ASN A 130 19.41 -10.72 9.98
CA ASN A 130 18.81 -11.76 10.79
C ASN A 130 18.19 -11.13 12.05
N THR A 131 16.88 -11.24 12.18
CA THR A 131 16.15 -10.59 13.28
C THR A 131 16.46 -11.17 14.68
N LEU A 132 17.16 -12.28 14.73
CA LEU A 132 17.62 -12.90 15.97
C LEU A 132 18.93 -12.29 16.48
N ASP A 133 19.68 -11.58 15.63
CA ASP A 133 20.92 -10.90 15.99
C ASP A 133 20.68 -9.77 17.00
N GLU A 134 21.66 -9.47 17.84
CA GLU A 134 21.56 -8.45 18.89
C GLU A 134 21.35 -7.03 18.31
N ASP A 135 21.90 -6.73 17.13
CA ASP A 135 21.81 -5.43 16.46
C ASP A 135 20.62 -5.31 15.48
N ALA A 136 19.84 -6.36 15.32
CA ALA A 136 18.76 -6.41 14.34
C ALA A 136 17.71 -5.31 14.57
N GLU A 137 17.30 -5.07 15.81
CA GLU A 137 16.30 -4.03 16.12
C GLU A 137 16.84 -2.63 15.82
N LEU A 138 18.13 -2.38 16.03
CA LEU A 138 18.76 -1.13 15.64
C LEU A 138 18.71 -0.93 14.11
N ARG A 139 19.07 -1.96 13.34
CA ARG A 139 19.01 -1.94 11.88
C ARG A 139 17.58 -1.70 11.38
N LEU A 140 16.60 -2.42 11.92
CA LEU A 140 15.18 -2.24 11.57
C LEU A 140 14.68 -0.83 11.91
N SER A 141 15.11 -0.26 13.03
CA SER A 141 14.74 1.10 13.45
C SER A 141 15.33 2.16 12.52
N ILE A 142 16.59 2.00 12.10
CA ILE A 142 17.23 2.88 11.12
C ILE A 142 16.49 2.80 9.78
N MET A 143 16.20 1.59 9.29
CA MET A 143 15.45 1.41 8.03
C MET A 143 14.04 2.00 8.10
N SER A 144 13.36 1.86 9.24
CA SER A 144 12.05 2.46 9.48
C SER A 144 12.12 3.99 9.38
N SER A 145 13.14 4.59 9.99
CA SER A 145 13.34 6.04 9.95
C SER A 145 13.61 6.55 8.53
N ILE A 146 14.44 5.84 7.77
CA ILE A 146 14.72 6.17 6.35
C ILE A 146 13.43 6.06 5.51
N ALA A 147 12.68 4.96 5.66
CA ALA A 147 11.44 4.76 4.92
C ALA A 147 10.39 5.83 5.24
N GLN A 148 10.28 6.26 6.50
CA GLN A 148 9.40 7.37 6.90
C GLN A 148 9.82 8.70 6.26
N ASP A 149 11.12 8.99 6.21
CA ASP A 149 11.64 10.20 5.60
C ASP A 149 11.40 10.23 4.08
N GLU A 150 11.57 9.10 3.40
CA GLU A 150 11.24 8.95 1.98
C GLU A 150 9.77 9.23 1.69
N LEU A 151 8.85 8.71 2.52
CA LEU A 151 7.42 8.98 2.37
C LEU A 151 7.09 10.47 2.58
N ARG A 152 7.73 11.13 3.54
CA ARG A 152 7.60 12.58 3.76
C ARG A 152 8.08 13.37 2.54
N LYS A 153 9.26 13.02 2.02
CA LYS A 153 9.84 13.66 0.81
C LYS A 153 8.95 13.46 -0.40
N LEU A 154 8.41 12.24 -0.61
CA LEU A 154 7.46 11.95 -1.69
C LEU A 154 6.20 12.80 -1.57
N SER A 155 5.58 12.86 -0.38
CA SER A 155 4.40 13.68 -0.11
C SER A 155 4.67 15.18 -0.39
N SER A 156 5.83 15.68 0.03
CA SER A 156 6.23 17.06 -0.22
C SER A 156 6.42 17.35 -1.71
N ARG A 157 7.04 16.44 -2.47
CA ARG A 157 7.21 16.57 -3.92
C ARG A 157 5.88 16.57 -4.65
N VAL A 158 4.94 15.70 -4.27
CA VAL A 158 3.59 15.67 -4.84
C VAL A 158 2.84 16.95 -4.56
N LYS A 159 2.87 17.45 -3.32
CA LYS A 159 2.26 18.75 -2.95
C LYS A 159 2.86 19.89 -3.75
N PHE A 160 4.17 19.94 -3.88
CA PHE A 160 4.86 20.95 -4.67
C PHE A 160 4.46 20.88 -6.15
N GLY A 161 4.43 19.67 -6.74
CA GLY A 161 3.97 19.46 -8.11
C GLY A 161 2.53 19.93 -8.33
N HIS A 162 1.61 19.63 -7.40
CA HIS A 162 0.24 20.13 -7.42
C HIS A 162 0.18 21.67 -7.34
N GLN A 163 0.96 22.29 -6.45
CA GLN A 163 1.01 23.75 -6.35
C GLN A 163 1.52 24.41 -7.63
N GLN A 164 2.54 23.84 -8.27
CA GLN A 164 3.05 24.35 -9.54
C GLN A 164 2.03 24.21 -10.67
N ALA A 165 1.35 23.05 -10.75
CA ALA A 165 0.28 22.84 -11.72
C ALA A 165 -0.86 23.87 -11.55
N ILE A 166 -1.29 24.12 -10.31
CA ILE A 166 -2.31 25.13 -9.99
C ILE A 166 -1.83 26.54 -10.42
N LYS A 167 -0.58 26.90 -10.13
CA LYS A 167 0.00 28.21 -10.56
C LYS A 167 0.02 28.35 -12.09
N GLN A 168 0.17 27.26 -12.82
CA GLN A 168 0.12 27.23 -14.28
C GLN A 168 -1.31 27.08 -14.83
N SER A 169 -2.33 27.22 -13.97
CA SER A 169 -3.75 27.05 -14.33
C SER A 169 -4.10 25.65 -14.86
N VAL A 170 -3.28 24.64 -14.54
CA VAL A 170 -3.58 23.25 -14.87
C VAL A 170 -4.59 22.70 -13.88
N VAL A 171 -5.69 22.16 -14.40
CA VAL A 171 -6.74 21.53 -13.60
C VAL A 171 -6.34 20.12 -13.22
N LEU A 172 -6.10 19.92 -11.93
CA LEU A 172 -5.78 18.60 -11.37
C LEU A 172 -7.04 17.76 -11.21
N GLY A 173 -6.96 16.51 -11.67
CA GLY A 173 -8.05 15.56 -11.53
C GLY A 173 -9.02 15.50 -12.70
N ASN A 174 -10.00 14.58 -12.57
CA ASN A 174 -11.03 14.32 -13.58
C ASN A 174 -12.38 14.95 -13.18
N SER A 175 -12.40 15.82 -12.20
CA SER A 175 -13.63 16.41 -11.67
C SER A 175 -14.26 17.33 -12.70
N ARG A 176 -15.49 17.04 -13.08
CA ARG A 176 -16.33 17.91 -13.86
C ARG A 176 -16.83 19.03 -12.95
N ILE A 177 -16.43 20.26 -13.26
CA ILE A 177 -16.87 21.45 -12.53
C ILE A 177 -18.03 22.04 -13.30
N PHE A 178 -19.19 22.21 -12.67
CA PHE A 178 -20.35 22.83 -13.31
C PHE A 178 -20.01 24.26 -13.75
N GLY A 179 -20.42 24.62 -14.98
CA GLY A 179 -20.14 25.90 -15.60
C GLY A 179 -18.79 25.97 -16.31
N TYR A 180 -18.02 24.88 -16.28
CA TYR A 180 -16.72 24.82 -16.95
C TYR A 180 -16.55 23.53 -17.73
N THR A 181 -15.86 23.62 -18.85
CA THR A 181 -15.32 22.47 -19.61
C THR A 181 -13.79 22.51 -19.56
N LYS A 182 -13.17 21.35 -19.76
CA LYS A 182 -11.70 21.24 -19.77
C LYS A 182 -11.25 21.25 -21.23
N ASP A 183 -10.49 22.24 -21.62
CA ASP A 183 -9.85 22.38 -22.92
C ASP A 183 -8.34 22.52 -22.74
N ASP A 184 -7.56 21.63 -23.40
CA ASP A 184 -6.10 21.56 -23.29
C ASP A 184 -5.56 21.70 -21.83
N GLY A 185 -6.22 21.00 -20.90
CA GLY A 185 -5.82 20.99 -19.47
C GLY A 185 -6.26 22.23 -18.68
N ARG A 186 -6.90 23.21 -19.29
CA ARG A 186 -7.40 24.44 -18.67
C ARG A 186 -8.91 24.43 -18.54
N LEU A 187 -9.44 25.18 -17.58
CA LEU A 187 -10.87 25.42 -17.45
C LEU A 187 -11.28 26.55 -18.39
N VAL A 188 -12.25 26.26 -19.26
CA VAL A 188 -12.94 27.25 -20.11
C VAL A 188 -14.39 27.30 -19.67
N ILE A 189 -15.01 28.47 -19.73
CA ILE A 189 -16.43 28.64 -19.35
C ILE A 189 -17.29 27.82 -20.31
N ASP A 190 -18.15 26.97 -19.77
CA ASP A 190 -19.22 26.29 -20.51
C ASP A 190 -20.44 27.22 -20.56
N GLU A 191 -20.62 27.88 -21.69
CA GLU A 191 -21.70 28.87 -21.88
C GLU A 191 -23.10 28.26 -21.77
N THR A 192 -23.24 26.94 -21.84
CA THR A 192 -24.52 26.26 -21.62
C THR A 192 -24.85 26.09 -20.15
N GLN A 193 -23.86 25.90 -19.30
CA GLN A 193 -23.99 25.68 -17.85
C GLN A 193 -23.74 26.97 -17.03
N ALA A 194 -22.94 27.89 -17.52
CA ALA A 194 -22.57 29.11 -16.82
C ALA A 194 -23.77 29.96 -16.35
N PRO A 195 -24.88 30.11 -17.12
CA PRO A 195 -26.05 30.85 -16.65
C PRO A 195 -26.65 30.26 -15.37
N MET A 196 -26.75 28.94 -15.29
CA MET A 196 -27.26 28.23 -14.11
C MET A 196 -26.37 28.49 -12.88
N VAL A 197 -25.04 28.44 -13.08
CA VAL A 197 -24.09 28.65 -11.96
C VAL A 197 -24.15 30.09 -11.48
N ARG A 198 -24.20 31.07 -12.39
CA ARG A 198 -24.36 32.48 -12.02
C ARG A 198 -25.66 32.73 -11.26
N GLU A 199 -26.76 32.13 -11.71
CA GLU A 199 -28.05 32.22 -11.01
C GLU A 199 -27.99 31.57 -9.63
N LEU A 200 -27.31 30.42 -9.48
CA LEU A 200 -27.09 29.78 -8.18
C LEU A 200 -26.46 30.75 -7.16
N PHE A 201 -25.34 31.38 -7.55
CA PHE A 201 -24.64 32.29 -6.67
C PHE A 201 -25.49 33.55 -6.35
N THR A 202 -26.26 34.05 -7.32
CA THR A 202 -27.18 35.17 -7.10
C THR A 202 -28.27 34.82 -6.09
N LEU A 203 -28.94 33.68 -6.25
CA LEU A 203 -29.99 33.21 -5.33
C LEU A 203 -29.42 32.95 -3.94
N TYR A 204 -28.26 32.30 -3.88
CA TYR A 204 -27.62 32.01 -2.60
C TYR A 204 -27.22 33.28 -1.86
N ALA A 205 -26.70 34.29 -2.54
CA ALA A 205 -26.29 35.57 -1.95
C ALA A 205 -27.49 36.35 -1.34
N THR A 206 -28.71 36.11 -1.80
CA THR A 206 -29.90 36.76 -1.20
C THR A 206 -30.22 36.23 0.22
N GLY A 207 -29.75 35.04 0.57
CA GLY A 207 -30.11 34.35 1.81
C GLY A 207 -31.58 33.94 1.90
N ALA A 208 -32.40 34.19 0.88
CA ALA A 208 -33.85 33.95 0.87
C ALA A 208 -34.25 32.52 0.51
N TYR A 209 -33.32 31.72 -0.04
CA TYR A 209 -33.62 30.38 -0.56
C TYR A 209 -32.76 29.33 0.15
N SER A 210 -33.42 28.27 0.62
CA SER A 210 -32.74 27.04 1.04
C SER A 210 -32.23 26.26 -0.17
N MET A 211 -31.20 25.39 0.01
CA MET A 211 -30.69 24.53 -1.06
C MET A 211 -31.77 23.68 -1.70
N LYS A 212 -32.77 23.27 -0.92
CA LYS A 212 -33.90 22.47 -1.43
C LYS A 212 -34.86 23.30 -2.30
N GLN A 213 -35.05 24.55 -1.96
CA GLN A 213 -35.84 25.48 -2.78
C GLN A 213 -35.14 25.79 -4.08
N ILE A 214 -33.82 26.00 -4.06
CA ILE A 214 -33.01 26.18 -5.27
C ILE A 214 -33.04 24.93 -6.15
N GLU A 215 -32.95 23.73 -5.57
CA GLU A 215 -33.08 22.47 -6.31
C GLU A 215 -34.41 22.38 -7.08
N ASN A 216 -35.53 22.76 -6.43
CA ASN A 216 -36.85 22.74 -7.06
C ASN A 216 -36.96 23.80 -8.16
N LEU A 217 -36.54 25.01 -7.88
CA LEU A 217 -36.54 26.12 -8.84
C LEU A 217 -35.71 25.78 -10.10
N PHE A 218 -34.55 25.16 -9.93
CA PHE A 218 -33.71 24.74 -11.05
C PHE A 218 -34.36 23.64 -11.89
N TRP A 219 -35.06 22.72 -11.23
CA TRP A 219 -35.85 21.71 -11.93
C TRP A 219 -36.97 22.30 -12.78
N GLU A 220 -37.71 23.27 -12.24
CA GLU A 220 -38.78 23.97 -12.91
C GLU A 220 -38.26 24.79 -14.11
N LYS A 221 -37.09 25.44 -13.95
CA LYS A 221 -36.44 26.18 -15.04
C LYS A 221 -35.80 25.31 -16.12
N GLY A 222 -35.84 23.99 -15.97
CA GLY A 222 -35.28 23.06 -16.95
C GLY A 222 -33.79 22.79 -16.77
N TYR A 223 -33.13 23.27 -15.73
CA TYR A 223 -31.74 22.92 -15.47
C TYR A 223 -31.60 21.44 -15.06
N ARG A 224 -30.66 20.78 -15.68
CA ARG A 224 -30.42 19.33 -15.50
C ARG A 224 -28.94 19.06 -15.27
N ASN A 225 -28.65 17.94 -14.60
CA ASN A 225 -27.29 17.44 -14.57
C ASN A 225 -26.91 16.82 -15.92
N LEU A 226 -25.65 16.41 -16.07
CA LEU A 226 -25.11 15.82 -17.30
C LEU A 226 -25.84 14.54 -17.75
N ASN A 227 -26.62 13.91 -16.88
CA ASN A 227 -27.41 12.71 -17.16
C ASN A 227 -28.90 13.05 -17.41
N GLY A 228 -29.24 14.33 -17.59
CA GLY A 228 -30.63 14.78 -17.80
C GLY A 228 -31.51 14.70 -16.54
N LYS A 229 -30.95 14.41 -15.37
CA LYS A 229 -31.68 14.27 -14.12
C LYS A 229 -31.64 15.56 -13.29
N LYS A 230 -32.50 15.62 -12.28
CA LYS A 230 -32.55 16.70 -11.29
C LYS A 230 -31.17 16.88 -10.61
N ILE A 231 -30.73 18.13 -10.47
CA ILE A 231 -29.49 18.46 -9.74
C ILE A 231 -29.82 18.39 -8.25
N ALA A 232 -29.24 17.43 -7.54
CA ALA A 232 -29.49 17.23 -6.13
C ALA A 232 -28.99 18.42 -5.28
N HIS A 233 -29.69 18.73 -4.19
CA HIS A 233 -29.28 19.82 -3.29
C HIS A 233 -27.86 19.66 -2.72
N THR A 234 -27.39 18.41 -2.56
CA THR A 234 -25.98 18.13 -2.16
C THR A 234 -25.00 18.57 -3.24
N THR A 235 -25.32 18.39 -4.52
CA THR A 235 -24.50 18.87 -5.63
C THR A 235 -24.47 20.41 -5.65
N ILE A 236 -25.63 21.03 -5.43
CA ILE A 236 -25.74 22.50 -5.33
C ILE A 236 -24.91 23.03 -4.17
N SER A 237 -24.98 22.40 -3.00
CA SER A 237 -24.14 22.73 -1.85
C SER A 237 -22.64 22.64 -2.16
N ASN A 238 -22.22 21.59 -2.84
CA ASN A 238 -20.81 21.41 -3.24
C ASN A 238 -20.32 22.42 -4.30
N MET A 239 -21.22 23.05 -5.05
CA MET A 239 -20.84 24.14 -5.98
C MET A 239 -20.54 25.46 -5.26
N ILE A 240 -21.08 25.63 -4.05
CA ILE A 240 -20.97 26.86 -3.25
C ILE A 240 -19.82 26.77 -2.22
N SER A 241 -19.46 25.53 -1.80
CA SER A 241 -18.39 25.26 -0.83
C SER A 241 -17.01 25.38 -1.46
#